data_20b9f53867cefb038ab4ef18c54d73e1
#
_entry.id   20b9f53867cefb038ab4ef18c54d73e1
#
_cell.length_a   1.000
_cell.length_b   1.000
_cell.length_c   1.000
_cell.angle_alpha   90.00
_cell.angle_beta   90.00
_cell.angle_gamma   90.00
#
_symmetry.space_group_name_H-M   'P 1'
#
loop_
_entity.id
_entity.type
_entity.pdbx_description
1 polymer ?
#
loop_
_entity_poly.entity_id
_entity_poly.type
_entity_poly.pdbx_seq_one_letter_code
_entity_poly.pdbx_strand_id
1 'polypeptide(L)'
;EWRDGALNQTWYFPPHPAEPPDRNNMSMDGRLNRMLYTYHPARIFGLAFPRPVRAQLVLGTQSAPTVWRIVSVETIASGEELITLHARSTFGSLPELINDHIPKQASPDVTTILDKVADAAFRSSPVSLIDLCRAATTTVLAYWLEASGDAPNNVHHLDLGDLLKAFEKQQGNGNTQPPSAAGSAIRLLQRFHSRGKPNEQKRYNTRPPTEEDAQFALNALGFLLRELGWAR
;
A
#
# COMPACT_ATOMS: atom_id res chain seq x y z
N GLU A 1 14.91 -18.67 -0.44
CA GLU A 1 14.65 -19.85 0.40
C GLU A 1 15.65 -19.84 1.55
N TRP A 2 15.15 -19.65 2.75
CA TRP A 2 15.94 -19.51 3.96
C TRP A 2 16.00 -20.88 4.63
N ARG A 3 17.05 -21.63 4.44
CA ARG A 3 17.30 -22.89 5.14
C ARG A 3 18.70 -22.86 5.72
N ASP A 4 18.81 -22.35 6.92
CA ASP A 4 20.01 -22.62 7.69
C ASP A 4 19.63 -22.97 9.12
N GLY A 5 19.91 -24.21 9.50
CA GLY A 5 19.86 -24.69 10.87
C GLY A 5 18.48 -24.72 11.51
N ALA A 6 17.64 -25.65 11.09
CA ALA A 6 16.42 -25.95 11.83
C ALA A 6 16.78 -26.48 13.22
N LEU A 7 16.68 -25.65 14.25
CA LEU A 7 16.57 -26.14 15.62
C LEU A 7 15.14 -26.68 15.78
N ASN A 8 15.00 -27.99 15.77
CA ASN A 8 13.76 -28.68 16.07
C ASN A 8 13.40 -28.43 17.54
N GLN A 9 12.64 -27.39 17.80
CA GLN A 9 12.08 -27.17 19.13
C GLN A 9 10.61 -27.60 19.10
N THR A 10 10.23 -28.42 20.09
CA THR A 10 8.84 -28.81 20.30
C THR A 10 8.16 -27.73 21.13
N TRP A 11 7.13 -27.14 20.59
CA TRP A 11 6.33 -26.10 21.24
C TRP A 11 4.94 -26.63 21.55
N TYR A 12 4.42 -26.29 22.71
CA TYR A 12 3.10 -26.69 23.17
C TYR A 12 2.13 -25.52 23.06
N PHE A 13 1.10 -25.66 22.25
CA PHE A 13 0.08 -24.65 22.05
C PHE A 13 -1.27 -25.12 22.59
N PRO A 14 -2.12 -24.21 23.12
CA PRO A 14 -3.50 -24.55 23.36
C PRO A 14 -4.19 -24.86 22.02
N PRO A 15 -5.11 -25.84 21.98
CA PRO A 15 -5.83 -26.20 20.75
C PRO A 15 -6.62 -24.98 20.25
N HIS A 16 -6.53 -24.70 18.95
CA HIS A 16 -7.30 -23.62 18.33
C HIS A 16 -8.73 -24.14 18.05
N PRO A 17 -9.80 -23.34 18.34
CA PRO A 17 -11.19 -23.79 18.18
C PRO A 17 -11.56 -24.23 16.76
N ALA A 18 -10.85 -23.73 15.74
CA ALA A 18 -11.10 -24.07 14.33
C ALA A 18 -10.27 -25.25 13.81
N GLU A 19 -9.39 -25.84 14.61
CA GLU A 19 -8.60 -27.01 14.22
C GLU A 19 -9.20 -28.28 14.82
N PRO A 20 -9.43 -29.33 14.01
CA PRO A 20 -9.86 -30.62 14.55
C PRO A 20 -8.74 -31.15 15.49
N PRO A 21 -9.12 -31.71 16.65
CA PRO A 21 -8.16 -32.27 17.59
C PRO A 21 -7.42 -33.43 16.94
N ASP A 22 -6.17 -33.24 16.61
CA ASP A 22 -5.27 -34.30 16.18
C ASP A 22 -4.78 -35.06 17.43
N ARG A 23 -5.45 -36.15 17.78
CA ARG A 23 -5.16 -36.93 18.96
C ARG A 23 -3.74 -37.50 19.00
N ASN A 24 -3.09 -37.62 17.86
CA ASN A 24 -1.71 -38.15 17.77
C ASN A 24 -0.66 -37.11 18.13
N ASN A 25 -1.02 -35.85 18.17
CA ASN A 25 -0.12 -34.72 18.46
C ASN A 25 -0.52 -33.96 19.74
N MET A 26 -1.33 -34.54 20.60
CA MET A 26 -1.65 -33.95 21.90
C MET A 26 -0.73 -34.47 22.99
N SER A 27 -0.24 -33.59 23.83
CA SER A 27 0.45 -33.96 25.06
C SER A 27 -0.55 -34.44 26.12
N MET A 28 -0.05 -35.09 27.19
CA MET A 28 -0.91 -35.63 28.27
C MET A 28 -1.73 -34.52 28.99
N ASP A 29 -1.30 -33.28 28.94
CA ASP A 29 -2.00 -32.11 29.50
C ASP A 29 -2.98 -31.42 28.52
N GLY A 30 -3.27 -32.06 27.38
CA GLY A 30 -4.23 -31.57 26.40
C GLY A 30 -3.73 -30.43 25.48
N ARG A 31 -2.42 -30.17 25.46
CA ARG A 31 -1.81 -29.18 24.56
C ARG A 31 -1.42 -29.82 23.25
N LEU A 32 -1.57 -29.04 22.17
CA LEU A 32 -1.13 -29.48 20.85
C LEU A 32 0.41 -29.43 20.76
N ASN A 33 0.99 -30.56 20.39
CA ASN A 33 2.42 -30.69 20.17
C ASN A 33 2.71 -30.43 18.69
N ARG A 34 3.41 -29.33 18.35
CA ARG A 34 3.84 -29.02 16.99
C ARG A 34 5.33 -28.78 16.95
N MET A 35 5.98 -29.32 15.94
CA MET A 35 7.37 -28.96 15.63
C MET A 35 7.37 -27.55 14.98
N LEU A 36 7.99 -26.61 15.65
CA LEU A 36 8.24 -25.28 15.13
C LEU A 36 9.63 -25.27 14.52
N TYR A 37 9.68 -25.07 13.22
CA TYR A 37 10.94 -24.82 12.54
C TYR A 37 11.32 -23.35 12.78
N THR A 38 12.31 -23.11 13.60
CA THR A 38 12.89 -21.79 13.74
C THR A 38 13.94 -21.60 12.63
N TYR A 39 13.73 -20.59 11.82
CA TYR A 39 14.70 -20.22 10.81
C TYR A 39 15.61 -19.14 11.41
N HIS A 40 16.91 -19.42 11.50
CA HIS A 40 17.87 -18.37 11.79
C HIS A 40 18.08 -17.56 10.51
N PRO A 41 18.02 -16.22 10.56
CA PRO A 41 18.41 -15.41 9.42
C PRO A 41 19.86 -15.78 9.08
N ALA A 42 20.10 -16.27 7.88
CA ALA A 42 21.47 -16.36 7.39
C ALA A 42 22.05 -14.94 7.50
N ARG A 43 23.31 -14.81 7.95
CA ARG A 43 24.03 -13.54 8.11
C ARG A 43 24.18 -12.70 6.82
N ILE A 44 23.41 -13.02 5.80
CA ILE A 44 23.35 -12.38 4.49
C ILE A 44 22.93 -10.91 4.59
N PHE A 45 22.13 -10.53 5.60
CA PHE A 45 21.69 -9.14 5.75
C PHE A 45 22.73 -8.23 6.41
N GLY A 46 23.66 -8.78 7.20
CA GLY A 46 24.65 -7.98 7.93
C GLY A 46 25.91 -7.62 7.16
N LEU A 47 26.27 -8.30 6.07
CA LEU A 47 27.62 -8.21 5.50
C LEU A 47 27.73 -7.82 4.02
N ALA A 48 26.69 -7.86 3.21
CA ALA A 48 26.88 -7.73 1.77
C ALA A 48 25.94 -6.77 1.02
N PHE A 49 24.89 -6.26 1.67
CA PHE A 49 23.95 -5.38 0.98
C PHE A 49 23.66 -4.12 1.77
N PRO A 50 23.67 -2.95 1.10
CA PRO A 50 23.07 -1.77 1.67
C PRO A 50 21.62 -2.12 1.97
N ARG A 51 21.21 -1.97 3.23
CA ARG A 51 19.92 -2.30 3.85
C ARG A 51 18.84 -2.61 2.81
N PRO A 52 18.24 -3.81 2.80
CA PRO A 52 17.29 -4.23 1.77
C PRO A 52 15.91 -3.56 1.97
N VAL A 53 15.92 -2.25 2.18
CA VAL A 53 14.73 -1.42 2.16
C VAL A 53 14.15 -1.57 0.76
N ARG A 54 12.99 -2.23 0.65
CA ARG A 54 12.24 -2.64 -0.54
C ARG A 54 12.38 -4.11 -0.96
N ALA A 55 13.20 -4.93 -0.30
CA ALA A 55 13.20 -6.36 -0.56
C ALA A 55 11.85 -6.99 -0.19
N GLN A 56 11.45 -7.98 -0.95
CA GLN A 56 10.26 -8.77 -0.67
C GLN A 56 10.67 -10.05 0.03
N LEU A 57 9.89 -10.42 1.04
CA LEU A 57 10.03 -11.67 1.76
C LEU A 57 8.81 -12.53 1.46
N VAL A 58 9.03 -13.75 1.06
CA VAL A 58 7.94 -14.73 0.87
C VAL A 58 7.87 -15.62 2.10
N LEU A 59 6.75 -15.55 2.81
CA LEU A 59 6.46 -16.36 3.97
C LEU A 59 5.31 -17.32 3.67
N GLY A 60 5.30 -18.47 4.32
CA GLY A 60 4.25 -19.48 4.16
C GLY A 60 4.76 -20.74 3.48
N THR A 61 3.84 -21.56 3.01
CA THR A 61 4.13 -22.81 2.31
C THR A 61 4.13 -22.61 0.79
N GLN A 62 4.68 -23.56 0.06
CA GLN A 62 4.67 -23.53 -1.40
C GLN A 62 3.24 -23.44 -1.99
N SER A 63 2.25 -24.00 -1.30
CA SER A 63 0.83 -23.97 -1.68
C SER A 63 0.06 -22.73 -1.22
N ALA A 64 0.62 -21.98 -0.23
CA ALA A 64 0.01 -20.77 0.31
C ALA A 64 1.10 -19.75 0.66
N PRO A 65 1.81 -19.21 -0.34
CA PRO A 65 2.83 -18.21 -0.12
C PRO A 65 2.17 -16.85 0.16
N THR A 66 2.74 -16.12 1.09
CA THR A 66 2.39 -14.72 1.34
C THR A 66 3.60 -13.84 1.06
N VAL A 67 3.39 -12.76 0.35
CA VAL A 67 4.46 -11.82 0.01
C VAL A 67 4.43 -10.65 0.97
N TRP A 68 5.57 -10.36 1.56
CA TRP A 68 5.76 -9.28 2.53
C TRP A 68 6.86 -8.35 2.05
N ARG A 69 6.70 -7.07 2.27
CA ARG A 69 7.72 -6.07 2.02
C ARG A 69 8.47 -5.79 3.33
N ILE A 70 9.79 -5.73 3.27
CA ILE A 70 10.60 -5.29 4.40
C ILE A 70 10.49 -3.77 4.50
N VAL A 71 9.97 -3.29 5.62
CA VAL A 71 9.76 -1.87 5.90
C VAL A 71 10.93 -1.28 6.68
N SER A 72 11.42 -1.98 7.71
CA SER A 72 12.61 -1.60 8.46
C SER A 72 13.35 -2.83 8.97
N VAL A 73 14.64 -2.67 9.15
CA VAL A 73 15.50 -3.61 9.83
C VAL A 73 16.23 -2.83 10.91
N GLU A 74 16.08 -3.24 12.16
CA GLU A 74 16.67 -2.59 13.33
C GLU A 74 17.47 -3.62 14.10
N THR A 75 18.73 -3.30 14.43
CA THR A 75 19.52 -4.17 15.31
C THR A 75 19.17 -3.86 16.75
N ILE A 76 18.70 -4.85 17.49
CA ILE A 76 18.38 -4.73 18.91
C ILE A 76 19.61 -5.02 19.79
N ALA A 77 19.51 -4.70 21.08
CA ALA A 77 20.64 -4.80 22.02
C ALA A 77 21.22 -6.22 22.17
N SER A 78 20.45 -7.26 21.86
CA SER A 78 20.91 -8.66 21.83
C SER A 78 21.80 -8.99 20.62
N GLY A 79 21.93 -8.08 19.66
CA GLY A 79 22.60 -8.31 18.36
C GLY A 79 21.72 -9.00 17.34
N GLU A 80 20.45 -9.25 17.64
CA GLU A 80 19.44 -9.74 16.72
C GLU A 80 18.87 -8.61 15.87
N GLU A 81 18.31 -8.96 14.71
CA GLU A 81 17.66 -8.00 13.84
C GLU A 81 16.14 -8.08 13.99
N LEU A 82 15.53 -6.95 14.33
CA LEU A 82 14.07 -6.79 14.29
C LEU A 82 13.66 -6.35 12.89
N ILE A 83 12.95 -7.22 12.19
CA ILE A 83 12.48 -6.94 10.82
C ILE A 83 11.00 -6.59 10.87
N THR A 84 10.67 -5.36 10.52
CA THR A 84 9.28 -4.95 10.35
C THR A 84 8.84 -5.30 8.94
N LEU A 85 7.80 -6.12 8.83
CA LEU A 85 7.25 -6.60 7.58
C LEU A 85 5.88 -5.97 7.33
N HIS A 86 5.64 -5.65 6.07
CA HIS A 86 4.36 -5.23 5.55
C HIS A 86 3.80 -6.32 4.65
N ALA A 87 2.63 -6.87 5.00
CA ALA A 87 1.94 -7.83 4.16
C ALA A 87 1.47 -7.14 2.86
N ARG A 88 1.86 -7.68 1.72
CA ARG A 88 1.22 -7.35 0.45
C ARG A 88 -0.11 -8.09 0.37
N SER A 89 -1.06 -7.70 1.19
CA SER A 89 -2.42 -8.20 1.05
C SER A 89 -3.13 -7.42 -0.06
N THR A 90 -4.02 -8.07 -0.78
CA THR A 90 -4.90 -7.44 -1.77
C THR A 90 -5.87 -6.42 -1.15
N PHE A 91 -5.94 -6.36 0.17
CA PHE A 91 -6.70 -5.38 0.93
C PHE A 91 -5.75 -4.27 1.40
N GLY A 92 -5.87 -3.09 0.80
CA GLY A 92 -5.20 -1.87 1.27
C GLY A 92 -3.82 -1.60 0.70
N SER A 93 -3.31 -2.37 -0.25
CA SER A 93 -2.10 -2.04 -1.00
C SER A 93 -2.44 -1.40 -2.35
N LEU A 94 -1.58 -0.51 -2.80
CA LEU A 94 -1.66 -0.02 -4.16
C LEU A 94 -1.47 -1.19 -5.14
N PRO A 95 -2.14 -1.18 -6.30
CA PRO A 95 -2.01 -2.21 -7.31
C PRO A 95 -0.60 -2.24 -7.89
N GLU A 96 -0.24 -3.35 -8.50
CA GLU A 96 1.05 -3.49 -9.19
C GLU A 96 1.08 -2.64 -10.46
N LEU A 97 2.12 -1.80 -10.58
CA LEU A 97 2.29 -0.92 -11.72
C LEU A 97 2.73 -1.70 -12.98
N ILE A 98 2.18 -1.29 -14.11
CA ILE A 98 2.61 -1.74 -15.44
C ILE A 98 3.60 -0.69 -15.96
N ASN A 99 4.89 -0.87 -15.65
CA ASN A 99 5.92 0.12 -15.94
C ASN A 99 6.00 0.51 -17.43
N ASP A 100 5.69 -0.40 -18.33
CA ASP A 100 5.70 -0.15 -19.78
C ASP A 100 4.58 0.80 -20.23
N HIS A 101 3.53 0.96 -19.44
CA HIS A 101 2.42 1.86 -19.74
C HIS A 101 2.64 3.27 -19.16
N ILE A 102 3.57 3.43 -18.25
CA ILE A 102 3.90 4.73 -17.64
C ILE A 102 4.95 5.42 -18.53
N PRO A 103 4.71 6.69 -18.94
CA PRO A 103 5.71 7.43 -19.70
C PRO A 103 7.06 7.44 -19.00
N LYS A 104 8.16 7.22 -19.73
CA LYS A 104 9.51 7.10 -19.14
C LYS A 104 9.91 8.30 -18.29
N GLN A 105 9.51 9.51 -18.70
CA GLN A 105 9.74 10.74 -17.95
C GLN A 105 8.95 10.81 -16.64
N ALA A 106 7.77 10.19 -16.59
CA ALA A 106 6.88 10.16 -15.43
C ALA A 106 7.28 9.10 -14.41
N SER A 107 7.90 8.01 -14.86
CA SER A 107 8.15 6.82 -14.06
C SER A 107 8.89 7.09 -12.75
N PRO A 108 9.96 7.91 -12.69
CA PRO A 108 10.66 8.18 -11.42
C PRO A 108 9.78 8.91 -10.40
N ASP A 109 9.05 9.92 -10.81
CA ASP A 109 8.20 10.73 -9.91
C ASP A 109 6.98 9.96 -9.46
N VAL A 110 6.31 9.25 -10.38
CA VAL A 110 5.17 8.39 -10.08
C VAL A 110 5.57 7.28 -9.12
N THR A 111 6.68 6.58 -9.37
CA THR A 111 7.16 5.53 -8.46
C THR A 111 7.48 6.11 -7.09
N THR A 112 8.20 7.25 -7.05
CA THR A 112 8.59 7.88 -5.79
C THR A 112 7.39 8.29 -4.94
N ILE A 113 6.36 8.89 -5.54
CA ILE A 113 5.19 9.34 -4.78
C ILE A 113 4.32 8.13 -4.33
N LEU A 114 4.18 7.11 -5.16
CA LEU A 114 3.42 5.90 -4.80
C LEU A 114 4.14 5.07 -3.72
N ASP A 115 5.47 5.03 -3.74
CA ASP A 115 6.27 4.43 -2.66
C ASP A 115 6.03 5.17 -1.33
N LYS A 116 6.00 6.52 -1.35
CA LYS A 116 5.67 7.32 -0.15
C LYS A 116 4.28 7.01 0.38
N VAL A 117 3.28 6.88 -0.50
CA VAL A 117 1.92 6.49 -0.11
C VAL A 117 1.93 5.10 0.51
N ALA A 118 2.60 4.14 -0.12
CA ALA A 118 2.68 2.76 0.38
C ALA A 118 3.37 2.68 1.75
N ASP A 119 4.44 3.45 1.95
CA ASP A 119 5.16 3.50 3.24
C ASP A 119 4.32 4.19 4.33
N ALA A 120 3.54 5.20 3.97
CA ALA A 120 2.69 5.95 4.89
C ALA A 120 1.41 5.20 5.29
N ALA A 121 0.92 4.28 4.47
CA ALA A 121 -0.36 3.59 4.64
C ALA A 121 -0.52 2.89 6.01
N PHE A 122 0.58 2.59 6.70
CA PHE A 122 0.59 1.87 7.98
C PHE A 122 1.23 2.64 9.14
N ARG A 123 1.73 3.85 8.88
CA ARG A 123 2.50 4.62 9.87
C ARG A 123 1.97 6.03 10.09
N SER A 124 1.20 6.52 9.14
CA SER A 124 0.76 7.91 9.15
C SER A 124 -0.66 8.05 9.69
N SER A 125 -0.97 9.23 10.19
CA SER A 125 -2.34 9.56 10.55
C SER A 125 -3.27 9.52 9.33
N PRO A 126 -4.58 9.30 9.51
CA PRO A 126 -5.55 9.33 8.42
C PRO A 126 -5.45 10.58 7.54
N VAL A 127 -5.27 11.74 8.16
CA VAL A 127 -5.13 13.02 7.45
C VAL A 127 -3.89 13.01 6.56
N SER A 128 -2.74 12.59 7.10
CA SER A 128 -1.48 12.56 6.36
C SER A 128 -1.53 11.58 5.19
N LEU A 129 -2.16 10.42 5.35
CA LEU A 129 -2.31 9.45 4.27
C LEU A 129 -3.21 9.97 3.16
N ILE A 130 -4.33 10.62 3.51
CA ILE A 130 -5.22 11.25 2.52
C ILE A 130 -4.49 12.36 1.75
N ASP A 131 -3.67 13.16 2.42
CA ASP A 131 -2.87 14.21 1.76
C ASP A 131 -1.86 13.62 0.77
N LEU A 132 -1.20 12.53 1.14
CA LEU A 132 -0.30 11.81 0.24
C LEU A 132 -1.03 11.17 -0.94
N CYS A 133 -2.19 10.55 -0.72
CA CYS A 133 -3.03 10.03 -1.80
C CYS A 133 -3.46 11.15 -2.78
N ARG A 134 -3.82 12.31 -2.24
CA ARG A 134 -4.14 13.49 -3.05
C ARG A 134 -2.95 13.96 -3.88
N ALA A 135 -1.77 14.09 -3.26
CA ALA A 135 -0.54 14.48 -3.94
C ALA A 135 -0.17 13.48 -5.04
N ALA A 136 -0.26 12.17 -4.76
CA ALA A 136 -0.03 11.12 -5.75
C ALA A 136 -1.02 11.20 -6.92
N THR A 137 -2.32 11.43 -6.64
CA THR A 137 -3.34 11.63 -7.67
C THR A 137 -3.03 12.83 -8.55
N THR A 138 -2.57 13.95 -7.96
CA THR A 138 -2.16 15.15 -8.70
C THR A 138 -1.01 14.84 -9.65
N THR A 139 0.04 14.19 -9.16
CA THR A 139 1.21 13.79 -9.97
C THR A 139 0.82 12.84 -11.10
N VAL A 140 0.06 11.80 -10.80
CA VAL A 140 -0.39 10.79 -11.77
C VAL A 140 -1.22 11.44 -12.88
N LEU A 141 -2.20 12.28 -12.52
CA LEU A 141 -3.05 12.97 -13.51
C LEU A 141 -2.27 13.95 -14.38
N ALA A 142 -1.34 14.72 -13.80
CA ALA A 142 -0.53 15.66 -14.56
C ALA A 142 0.27 14.94 -15.67
N TYR A 143 0.96 13.87 -15.34
CA TYR A 143 1.72 13.08 -16.31
C TYR A 143 0.82 12.33 -17.30
N TRP A 144 -0.33 11.85 -16.86
CA TRP A 144 -1.27 11.18 -17.76
C TRP A 144 -1.85 12.15 -18.79
N LEU A 145 -2.24 13.36 -18.37
CA LEU A 145 -2.73 14.41 -19.27
C LEU A 145 -1.64 14.85 -20.25
N GLU A 146 -0.40 15.02 -19.78
CA GLU A 146 0.74 15.37 -20.65
C GLU A 146 0.95 14.29 -21.71
N ALA A 147 0.95 13.01 -21.33
CA ALA A 147 1.12 11.90 -22.25
C ALA A 147 -0.01 11.76 -23.27
N SER A 148 -1.22 12.22 -22.92
CA SER A 148 -2.39 12.15 -23.79
C SER A 148 -2.41 13.27 -24.86
N GLY A 149 -1.51 14.25 -24.80
CA GLY A 149 -1.33 15.30 -25.80
C GLY A 149 -2.26 16.51 -25.67
N ASP A 150 -3.27 16.47 -24.81
CA ASP A 150 -4.26 17.55 -24.58
C ASP A 150 -4.02 18.25 -23.22
N ALA A 151 -2.79 18.22 -22.73
CA ALA A 151 -2.47 18.82 -21.43
C ALA A 151 -2.64 20.33 -21.46
N PRO A 152 -3.27 20.93 -20.43
CA PRO A 152 -3.26 22.38 -20.27
C PRO A 152 -1.83 22.90 -20.03
N ASN A 153 -1.60 24.17 -20.38
CA ASN A 153 -0.32 24.82 -20.10
C ASN A 153 0.03 24.71 -18.60
N ASN A 154 1.27 24.42 -18.28
CA ASN A 154 1.77 24.29 -16.91
C ASN A 154 1.03 23.19 -16.10
N VAL A 155 0.69 22.05 -16.71
CA VAL A 155 -0.08 20.95 -16.11
C VAL A 155 0.46 20.52 -14.74
N HIS A 156 1.79 20.52 -14.55
CA HIS A 156 2.43 20.13 -13.29
C HIS A 156 2.31 21.16 -12.15
N HIS A 157 1.81 22.36 -12.45
CA HIS A 157 1.56 23.42 -11.47
C HIS A 157 0.07 23.58 -11.13
N LEU A 158 -0.80 22.81 -11.79
CA LEU A 158 -2.22 22.86 -11.54
C LEU A 158 -2.60 22.13 -10.26
N ASP A 159 -3.63 22.61 -9.59
CA ASP A 159 -4.21 21.88 -8.47
C ASP A 159 -5.06 20.68 -8.95
N LEU A 160 -5.40 19.80 -8.02
CA LEU A 160 -6.18 18.60 -8.35
C LEU A 160 -7.57 18.94 -8.95
N GLY A 161 -8.15 20.09 -8.59
CA GLY A 161 -9.45 20.51 -9.12
C GLY A 161 -9.38 20.89 -10.61
N ASP A 162 -8.33 21.58 -11.01
CA ASP A 162 -8.13 21.98 -12.40
C ASP A 162 -7.68 20.80 -13.26
N LEU A 163 -6.85 19.91 -12.71
CA LEU A 163 -6.51 18.64 -13.37
C LEU A 163 -7.75 17.76 -13.59
N LEU A 164 -8.65 17.69 -12.61
CA LEU A 164 -9.89 16.96 -12.75
C LEU A 164 -10.78 17.52 -13.87
N LYS A 165 -10.91 18.86 -13.98
CA LYS A 165 -11.66 19.49 -15.08
C LYS A 165 -11.05 19.15 -16.45
N ALA A 166 -9.72 19.19 -16.56
CA ALA A 166 -9.02 18.80 -17.78
C ALA A 166 -9.23 17.31 -18.11
N PHE A 167 -9.12 16.44 -17.13
CA PHE A 167 -9.39 15.02 -17.26
C PHE A 167 -10.82 14.71 -17.74
N GLU A 168 -11.82 15.33 -17.11
CA GLU A 168 -13.24 15.15 -17.50
C GLU A 168 -13.53 15.67 -18.90
N LYS A 169 -12.92 16.78 -19.29
CA LYS A 169 -13.03 17.32 -20.65
C LYS A 169 -12.48 16.34 -21.68
N GLN A 170 -11.34 15.72 -21.41
CA GLN A 170 -10.72 14.75 -22.31
C GLN A 170 -11.51 13.44 -22.41
N GLN A 171 -12.17 13.02 -21.32
CA GLN A 171 -13.06 11.85 -21.33
C GLN A 171 -14.38 12.08 -22.10
N GLY A 172 -14.56 13.23 -22.74
CA GLY A 172 -15.79 13.56 -23.45
C GLY A 172 -16.97 13.92 -22.54
N ASN A 173 -16.74 14.01 -21.25
CA ASN A 173 -17.76 14.37 -20.25
C ASN A 173 -17.95 15.89 -20.24
N GLY A 174 -18.60 16.43 -21.28
CA GLY A 174 -19.17 17.78 -21.23
C GLY A 174 -20.24 17.88 -20.12
N ASN A 175 -20.63 19.10 -19.78
CA ASN A 175 -21.56 19.42 -18.67
C ASN A 175 -22.91 18.65 -18.65
N THR A 176 -23.17 17.78 -19.62
CA THR A 176 -24.42 17.02 -19.78
C THR A 176 -24.32 15.53 -19.43
N GLN A 177 -23.14 15.00 -19.20
CA GLN A 177 -22.96 13.58 -18.83
C GLN A 177 -22.56 13.43 -17.34
N PRO A 178 -22.97 12.33 -16.69
CA PRO A 178 -22.52 12.05 -15.34
C PRO A 178 -20.97 11.90 -15.32
N PRO A 179 -20.32 12.30 -14.22
CA PRO A 179 -18.88 12.17 -14.10
C PRO A 179 -18.46 10.70 -14.26
N SER A 180 -17.29 10.47 -14.87
CA SER A 180 -16.72 9.13 -14.98
C SER A 180 -16.45 8.55 -13.58
N ALA A 181 -16.34 7.22 -13.50
CA ALA A 181 -16.00 6.56 -12.22
C ALA A 181 -14.68 7.07 -11.66
N ALA A 182 -13.67 7.26 -12.54
CA ALA A 182 -12.38 7.84 -12.16
C ALA A 182 -12.54 9.29 -11.67
N GLY A 183 -13.29 10.13 -12.39
CA GLY A 183 -13.60 11.50 -11.96
C GLY A 183 -14.30 11.55 -10.60
N SER A 184 -15.23 10.63 -10.35
CA SER A 184 -15.89 10.50 -9.04
C SER A 184 -14.91 10.12 -7.91
N ALA A 185 -13.99 9.20 -8.17
CA ALA A 185 -12.95 8.83 -7.22
C ALA A 185 -12.03 10.02 -6.88
N ILE A 186 -11.62 10.80 -7.87
CA ILE A 186 -10.82 12.02 -7.67
C ILE A 186 -11.59 13.06 -6.84
N ARG A 187 -12.87 13.27 -7.10
CA ARG A 187 -13.72 14.18 -6.31
C ARG A 187 -13.82 13.75 -4.85
N LEU A 188 -13.89 12.45 -4.59
CA LEU A 188 -13.92 11.93 -3.21
C LEU A 188 -12.60 12.19 -2.49
N LEU A 189 -11.45 12.00 -3.14
CA LEU A 189 -10.13 12.34 -2.59
C LEU A 189 -10.04 13.82 -2.21
N GLN A 190 -10.52 14.72 -3.05
CA GLN A 190 -10.59 16.15 -2.74
C GLN A 190 -11.45 16.44 -1.50
N ARG A 191 -12.59 15.79 -1.38
CA ARG A 191 -13.51 15.97 -0.24
C ARG A 191 -12.89 15.46 1.06
N PHE A 192 -12.21 14.32 1.05
CA PHE A 192 -11.53 13.80 2.24
C PHE A 192 -10.39 14.72 2.67
N HIS A 193 -9.59 15.24 1.74
CA HIS A 193 -8.56 16.21 2.06
C HIS A 193 -9.14 17.47 2.74
N SER A 194 -10.24 18.00 2.24
CA SER A 194 -10.92 19.15 2.85
C SER A 194 -11.35 18.88 4.31
N ARG A 195 -11.79 17.66 4.61
CA ARG A 195 -12.13 17.25 5.98
C ARG A 195 -10.94 17.25 6.95
N GLY A 196 -9.71 17.14 6.45
CA GLY A 196 -8.50 17.27 7.26
C GLY A 196 -8.28 18.68 7.84
N LYS A 197 -8.97 19.70 7.30
CA LYS A 197 -8.80 21.10 7.68
C LYS A 197 -9.85 21.55 8.71
N PRO A 198 -9.45 22.02 9.92
CA PRO A 198 -10.41 22.42 10.97
C PRO A 198 -11.43 23.49 10.53
N ASN A 199 -11.00 24.42 9.68
CA ASN A 199 -11.88 25.48 9.16
C ASN A 199 -12.97 24.92 8.24
N GLU A 200 -12.63 23.95 7.40
CA GLU A 200 -13.55 23.29 6.49
C GLU A 200 -14.51 22.37 7.27
N GLN A 201 -14.03 21.70 8.32
CA GLN A 201 -14.89 20.91 9.20
C GLN A 201 -15.99 21.78 9.84
N LYS A 202 -15.62 22.96 10.34
CA LYS A 202 -16.59 23.91 10.92
C LYS A 202 -17.56 24.44 9.86
N ARG A 203 -17.04 24.78 8.66
CA ARG A 203 -17.85 25.36 7.57
C ARG A 203 -18.91 24.38 7.06
N TYR A 204 -18.57 23.11 6.94
CA TYR A 204 -19.43 22.09 6.35
C TYR A 204 -20.03 21.12 7.37
N ASN A 205 -19.82 21.37 8.67
CA ASN A 205 -20.28 20.51 9.76
C ASN A 205 -19.90 19.03 9.53
N THR A 206 -18.64 18.77 9.19
CA THR A 206 -18.14 17.43 8.91
C THR A 206 -17.22 16.95 10.02
N ARG A 207 -17.20 15.64 10.24
CA ARG A 207 -16.24 15.01 11.16
C ARG A 207 -14.81 15.02 10.58
N PRO A 208 -13.77 14.93 11.42
CA PRO A 208 -12.42 14.67 10.94
C PRO A 208 -12.31 13.30 10.23
N PRO A 209 -11.33 13.12 9.34
CA PRO A 209 -11.08 11.84 8.68
C PRO A 209 -10.75 10.73 9.67
N THR A 210 -11.21 9.53 9.38
CA THR A 210 -10.92 8.29 10.13
C THR A 210 -10.02 7.36 9.31
N GLU A 211 -9.62 6.24 9.91
CA GLU A 211 -8.86 5.17 9.25
C GLU A 211 -9.58 4.65 8.00
N GLU A 212 -10.91 4.50 8.07
CA GLU A 212 -11.73 4.03 6.94
C GLU A 212 -11.73 5.03 5.78
N ASP A 213 -11.75 6.35 6.08
CA ASP A 213 -11.65 7.39 5.05
C ASP A 213 -10.27 7.35 4.36
N ALA A 214 -9.21 7.13 5.13
CA ALA A 214 -7.84 7.00 4.61
C ALA A 214 -7.68 5.73 3.76
N GLN A 215 -8.24 4.61 4.22
CA GLN A 215 -8.26 3.35 3.46
C GLN A 215 -9.04 3.51 2.16
N PHE A 216 -10.18 4.22 2.20
CA PHE A 216 -10.94 4.50 1.00
C PHE A 216 -10.16 5.40 0.02
N ALA A 217 -9.44 6.41 0.52
CA ALA A 217 -8.58 7.27 -0.31
C ALA A 217 -7.49 6.45 -1.02
N LEU A 218 -6.87 5.51 -0.33
CA LEU A 218 -5.89 4.59 -0.90
C LEU A 218 -6.50 3.70 -1.99
N ASN A 219 -7.69 3.16 -1.76
CA ASN A 219 -8.42 2.34 -2.73
C ASN A 219 -8.83 3.17 -3.96
N ALA A 220 -9.24 4.42 -3.77
CA ALA A 220 -9.59 5.34 -4.85
C ALA A 220 -8.38 5.65 -5.75
N LEU A 221 -7.19 5.86 -5.15
CA LEU A 221 -5.94 6.02 -5.91
C LEU A 221 -5.60 4.74 -6.69
N GLY A 222 -5.72 3.56 -6.06
CA GLY A 222 -5.48 2.28 -6.74
C GLY A 222 -6.48 2.03 -7.88
N PHE A 223 -7.73 2.39 -7.69
CA PHE A 223 -8.76 2.35 -8.73
C PHE A 223 -8.39 3.26 -9.91
N LEU A 224 -8.00 4.52 -9.62
CA LEU A 224 -7.59 5.48 -10.65
C LEU A 224 -6.42 4.94 -11.49
N LEU A 225 -5.38 4.36 -10.85
CA LEU A 225 -4.23 3.79 -11.57
C LEU A 225 -4.65 2.70 -12.57
N ARG A 226 -5.65 1.87 -12.21
CA ARG A 226 -6.21 0.86 -13.12
C ARG A 226 -7.01 1.49 -14.26
N GLU A 227 -7.85 2.48 -13.97
CA GLU A 227 -8.64 3.20 -15.00
C GLU A 227 -7.75 3.92 -16.01
N LEU A 228 -6.57 4.39 -15.58
CA LEU A 228 -5.56 4.98 -16.47
C LEU A 228 -4.72 3.94 -17.22
N GLY A 229 -4.91 2.65 -16.95
CA GLY A 229 -4.15 1.56 -17.55
C GLY A 229 -2.70 1.45 -17.04
N TRP A 230 -2.36 2.09 -15.91
CA TRP A 230 -1.02 2.09 -15.35
C TRP A 230 -0.79 1.01 -14.29
N ALA A 231 -1.84 0.28 -13.91
CA ALA A 231 -1.78 -0.79 -12.93
C ALA A 231 -2.72 -1.95 -13.26
N ARG A 232 -2.45 -3.12 -12.65
CA ARG A 232 -3.29 -4.33 -12.75
C ARG A 232 -4.25 -4.47 -11.59
#